data_bdf0ac069a727821b10c0d641a56391d
#
_entry.id   bdf0ac069a727821b10c0d641a56391d
#
_cell.length_a   1.000
_cell.length_b   1.000
_cell.length_c   1.000
_cell.angle_alpha   90.00
_cell.angle_beta   90.00
_cell.angle_gamma   90.00
#
_symmetry.space_group_name_H-M   'P 1'
#
loop_
_entity.id
_entity.type
_entity.pdbx_description
1 polymer ?
#
loop_
_entity_poly.entity_id
_entity_poly.type
_entity_poly.pdbx_seq_one_letter_code
_entity_poly.pdbx_strand_id
1 'polypeptide(L)'
;MKTYQVNKEGYYGEFGGAYIPEILHRCVEELKNAYSKVLESEGFKKEFHQLLHDYVGRPSPLYLANRLSEQYGCKIYLKREDLNHTGAHKINNAIGQVLLAKRMGKKRIIAETGAGQHGVATATVCALMNMQCIVYMGKTDVERQHINVEKMKMLGAEVRPVTSGNMTLKDATNEAIRDWCCHPADTYYVIGSTVGPHPYPDMVAHLQSVISEEIKKQLKEQEGREYPDYLMACVGGGSNAAGTIYHYIDDERVQIVLAEAGGKGIDTGFSAATIQLGKMGIIHGAKTLVIQNEDGQIEEPYSISAGLDYPGIGPMHANLAKQQRALVLAINDDEAIRAAFELTRLEGIIPALESAHALGALDKMRFKPTDIVVLTVSGRGDKDIETYLKESGTRASLQ
;
A
#
# COMPACT_ATOMS: atom_id res chain seq x y z
N MET A 1 23.52 15.10 8.37
CA MET A 1 22.56 13.97 8.54
C MET A 1 22.19 13.46 7.17
N LYS A 2 22.17 12.16 6.96
CA LYS A 2 21.56 11.58 5.77
C LYS A 2 20.05 11.83 5.87
N THR A 3 19.44 12.38 4.84
CA THR A 3 17.97 12.48 4.75
C THR A 3 17.47 11.48 3.72
N TYR A 4 16.40 10.79 4.06
CA TYR A 4 15.74 9.82 3.17
C TYR A 4 14.47 10.41 2.54
N GLN A 5 14.21 11.69 2.77
CA GLN A 5 13.05 12.44 2.28
C GLN A 5 13.18 12.75 0.78
N VAL A 6 12.03 13.07 0.17
CA VAL A 6 11.96 13.54 -1.21
C VAL A 6 12.62 14.92 -1.36
N ASN A 7 13.32 15.12 -2.46
CA ASN A 7 13.84 16.44 -2.82
C ASN A 7 12.79 17.28 -3.60
N LYS A 8 13.12 18.52 -3.91
CA LYS A 8 12.22 19.46 -4.61
C LYS A 8 11.86 19.02 -6.03
N GLU A 9 12.72 18.23 -6.65
CA GLU A 9 12.53 17.68 -7.98
C GLU A 9 11.72 16.38 -7.99
N GLY A 10 11.32 15.87 -6.80
CA GLY A 10 10.51 14.67 -6.65
C GLY A 10 11.32 13.36 -6.61
N TYR A 11 12.59 13.42 -6.22
CA TYR A 11 13.43 12.26 -6.11
C TYR A 11 13.77 11.89 -4.67
N TYR A 12 13.75 10.60 -4.39
CA TYR A 12 14.34 9.94 -3.24
C TYR A 12 15.69 9.36 -3.68
N GLY A 13 16.79 10.08 -3.43
CA GLY A 13 18.08 9.73 -4.03
C GLY A 13 18.01 9.77 -5.56
N GLU A 14 18.20 8.62 -6.22
CA GLU A 14 18.11 8.50 -7.68
C GLU A 14 16.74 8.03 -8.19
N PHE A 15 15.80 7.69 -7.30
CA PHE A 15 14.48 7.16 -7.61
C PHE A 15 13.40 8.24 -7.53
N GLY A 16 12.40 8.19 -8.40
CA GLY A 16 11.31 9.16 -8.44
C GLY A 16 11.20 9.90 -9.76
N GLY A 17 10.91 11.20 -9.69
CA GLY A 17 10.71 12.06 -10.84
C GLY A 17 9.33 11.92 -11.48
N ALA A 18 9.13 12.54 -12.64
CA ALA A 18 7.87 12.51 -13.39
C ALA A 18 8.15 12.24 -14.87
N TYR A 19 8.10 10.99 -15.25
CA TYR A 19 8.32 10.50 -16.63
C TYR A 19 6.96 10.29 -17.28
N ILE A 20 6.37 11.37 -17.75
CA ILE A 20 4.99 11.41 -18.25
C ILE A 20 4.93 11.91 -19.69
N PRO A 21 3.89 11.53 -20.46
CA PRO A 21 3.59 12.17 -21.75
C PRO A 21 3.34 13.67 -21.61
N GLU A 22 3.70 14.44 -22.64
CA GLU A 22 3.59 15.91 -22.64
C GLU A 22 2.17 16.39 -22.32
N ILE A 23 1.16 15.66 -22.78
CA ILE A 23 -0.26 15.99 -22.54
C ILE A 23 -0.63 16.01 -21.04
N LEU A 24 0.06 15.24 -20.21
CA LEU A 24 -0.16 15.18 -18.77
C LEU A 24 0.66 16.21 -17.98
N HIS A 25 1.61 16.89 -18.61
CA HIS A 25 2.49 17.85 -17.91
C HIS A 25 1.69 18.90 -17.15
N ARG A 26 0.70 19.51 -17.79
CA ARG A 26 -0.16 20.51 -17.15
C ARG A 26 -0.93 19.93 -15.95
N CYS A 27 -1.47 18.72 -16.08
CA CYS A 27 -2.22 18.07 -14.99
C CYS A 27 -1.34 17.81 -13.78
N VAL A 28 -0.10 17.34 -14.02
CA VAL A 28 0.86 17.04 -12.95
C VAL A 28 1.34 18.33 -12.28
N GLU A 29 1.56 19.42 -13.04
CA GLU A 29 1.91 20.72 -12.46
C GLU A 29 0.74 21.33 -11.67
N GLU A 30 -0.50 21.21 -12.14
CA GLU A 30 -1.69 21.58 -11.37
C GLU A 30 -1.76 20.79 -10.05
N LEU A 31 -1.47 19.48 -10.10
CA LEU A 31 -1.45 18.63 -8.91
C LEU A 31 -0.34 19.03 -7.93
N LYS A 32 0.89 19.28 -8.40
CA LYS A 32 2.01 19.75 -7.54
C LYS A 32 1.64 21.03 -6.80
N ASN A 33 1.05 21.99 -7.54
CA ASN A 33 0.62 23.25 -6.97
C ASN A 33 -0.51 23.08 -5.94
N ALA A 34 -1.47 22.20 -6.23
CA ALA A 34 -2.55 21.88 -5.30
C ALA A 34 -2.04 21.14 -4.07
N TYR A 35 -1.16 20.15 -4.25
CA TYR A 35 -0.52 19.40 -3.17
C TYR A 35 0.18 20.35 -2.18
N SER A 36 1.06 21.22 -2.69
CA SER A 36 1.83 22.12 -1.83
C SER A 36 1.01 23.22 -1.14
N LYS A 37 -0.11 23.65 -1.73
CA LYS A 37 -0.91 24.76 -1.20
C LYS A 37 -2.18 24.31 -0.48
N VAL A 38 -2.88 23.31 -1.03
CA VAL A 38 -4.20 22.90 -0.54
C VAL A 38 -4.07 21.94 0.63
N LEU A 39 -3.21 20.91 0.54
CA LEU A 39 -3.02 19.95 1.63
C LEU A 39 -2.54 20.64 2.92
N GLU A 40 -1.67 21.65 2.78
CA GLU A 40 -1.14 22.39 3.93
C GLU A 40 -2.12 23.42 4.51
N SER A 41 -3.24 23.69 3.82
CA SER A 41 -4.22 24.64 4.31
C SER A 41 -4.99 24.11 5.53
N GLU A 42 -5.22 24.98 6.53
CA GLU A 42 -5.96 24.64 7.74
C GLU A 42 -7.36 24.08 7.44
N GLY A 43 -8.02 24.61 6.41
CA GLY A 43 -9.35 24.14 6.01
C GLY A 43 -9.32 22.72 5.44
N PHE A 44 -8.28 22.33 4.71
CA PHE A 44 -8.11 20.95 4.23
C PHE A 44 -7.80 20.01 5.40
N LYS A 45 -6.81 20.37 6.21
CA LYS A 45 -6.40 19.56 7.37
C LYS A 45 -7.57 19.28 8.30
N LYS A 46 -8.35 20.30 8.62
CA LYS A 46 -9.53 20.16 9.47
C LYS A 46 -10.56 19.18 8.88
N GLU A 47 -10.94 19.36 7.60
CA GLU A 47 -11.93 18.50 6.94
C GLU A 47 -11.40 17.06 6.78
N PHE A 48 -10.13 16.90 6.41
CA PHE A 48 -9.48 15.61 6.28
C PHE A 48 -9.46 14.84 7.60
N HIS A 49 -8.99 15.48 8.69
CA HIS A 49 -8.97 14.85 10.01
C HIS A 49 -10.37 14.56 10.55
N GLN A 50 -11.35 15.43 10.28
CA GLN A 50 -12.74 15.16 10.66
C GLN A 50 -13.29 13.92 9.93
N LEU A 51 -13.05 13.78 8.62
CA LEU A 51 -13.44 12.59 7.86
C LEU A 51 -12.71 11.33 8.33
N LEU A 52 -11.43 11.43 8.65
CA LEU A 52 -10.68 10.33 9.22
C LEU A 52 -11.27 9.88 10.57
N HIS A 53 -11.67 10.80 11.42
CA HIS A 53 -12.27 10.50 12.71
C HIS A 53 -13.70 9.97 12.57
N ASP A 54 -14.59 10.75 11.95
CA ASP A 54 -16.03 10.49 11.99
C ASP A 54 -16.49 9.42 10.99
N TYR A 55 -15.78 9.29 9.86
CA TYR A 55 -16.16 8.39 8.78
C TYR A 55 -15.29 7.15 8.69
N VAL A 56 -13.97 7.28 8.86
CA VAL A 56 -13.05 6.13 8.82
C VAL A 56 -13.01 5.39 10.16
N GLY A 57 -13.24 6.08 11.27
CA GLY A 57 -13.18 5.52 12.62
C GLY A 57 -11.77 5.54 13.21
N ARG A 58 -10.96 6.54 12.83
CA ARG A 58 -9.62 6.73 13.40
C ARG A 58 -9.67 7.46 14.77
N PRO A 59 -8.67 7.25 15.67
CA PRO A 59 -7.43 6.48 15.45
C PRO A 59 -7.66 4.97 15.40
N SER A 60 -6.97 4.28 14.48
CA SER A 60 -6.97 2.82 14.49
C SER A 60 -6.20 2.31 15.73
N PRO A 61 -6.62 1.20 16.37
CA PRO A 61 -5.96 0.72 17.58
C PRO A 61 -4.50 0.32 17.35
N LEU A 62 -3.65 0.58 18.34
CA LEU A 62 -2.36 -0.07 18.52
C LEU A 62 -2.55 -1.16 19.59
N TYR A 63 -2.73 -2.40 19.15
CA TYR A 63 -3.13 -3.53 19.98
C TYR A 63 -1.92 -4.37 20.39
N LEU A 64 -1.69 -4.56 21.68
CA LEU A 64 -0.68 -5.49 22.18
C LEU A 64 -1.17 -6.93 22.00
N ALA A 65 -0.54 -7.64 21.08
CA ALA A 65 -0.84 -9.03 20.77
C ALA A 65 -0.14 -9.95 21.78
N ASN A 66 -0.82 -10.25 22.89
CA ASN A 66 -0.19 -10.91 24.03
C ASN A 66 0.34 -12.30 23.72
N ARG A 67 -0.47 -13.16 23.09
CA ARG A 67 -0.07 -14.54 22.78
C ARG A 67 1.01 -14.58 21.69
N LEU A 68 0.92 -13.66 20.72
CA LEU A 68 1.97 -13.49 19.72
C LEU A 68 3.27 -12.99 20.37
N SER A 69 3.18 -12.06 21.32
CA SER A 69 4.33 -11.56 22.09
C SER A 69 5.01 -12.65 22.90
N GLU A 70 4.24 -13.51 23.57
CA GLU A 70 4.75 -14.67 24.30
C GLU A 70 5.54 -15.61 23.39
N GLN A 71 5.02 -15.89 22.19
CA GLN A 71 5.67 -16.77 21.22
C GLN A 71 7.01 -16.26 20.71
N TYR A 72 7.13 -14.96 20.45
CA TYR A 72 8.37 -14.34 19.96
C TYR A 72 9.27 -13.81 21.06
N GLY A 73 8.82 -13.83 22.33
CA GLY A 73 9.59 -13.41 23.49
C GLY A 73 9.89 -11.92 23.56
N CYS A 74 9.07 -11.08 22.92
CA CYS A 74 9.17 -9.62 22.93
C CYS A 74 7.78 -8.99 22.86
N LYS A 75 7.66 -7.65 23.00
CA LYS A 75 6.37 -6.99 22.86
C LYS A 75 6.03 -6.76 21.38
N ILE A 76 4.95 -7.37 20.89
CA ILE A 76 4.45 -7.19 19.53
C ILE A 76 3.14 -6.42 19.56
N TYR A 77 3.14 -5.24 18.96
CA TYR A 77 1.99 -4.41 18.75
C TYR A 77 1.50 -4.50 17.31
N LEU A 78 0.21 -4.67 17.13
CA LEU A 78 -0.45 -4.65 15.83
C LEU A 78 -1.13 -3.29 15.61
N LYS A 79 -0.69 -2.55 14.60
CA LYS A 79 -1.40 -1.35 14.14
C LYS A 79 -2.55 -1.78 13.23
N ARG A 80 -3.78 -1.66 13.74
CA ARG A 80 -5.00 -2.29 13.24
C ARG A 80 -5.68 -1.47 12.13
N GLU A 81 -5.02 -1.32 10.98
CA GLU A 81 -5.60 -0.65 9.81
C GLU A 81 -6.73 -1.47 9.14
N ASP A 82 -6.83 -2.74 9.45
CA ASP A 82 -7.92 -3.64 9.08
C ASP A 82 -9.28 -3.27 9.70
N LEU A 83 -9.28 -2.46 10.75
CA LEU A 83 -10.50 -1.99 11.43
C LEU A 83 -11.05 -0.67 10.85
N ASN A 84 -10.33 -0.02 9.94
CA ASN A 84 -10.83 1.17 9.27
C ASN A 84 -12.07 0.87 8.43
N HIS A 85 -12.91 1.87 8.21
CA HIS A 85 -13.97 1.78 7.20
C HIS A 85 -13.39 1.29 5.87
N THR A 86 -14.08 0.38 5.18
CA THR A 86 -13.65 -0.44 4.02
C THR A 86 -12.70 -1.60 4.35
N GLY A 87 -12.22 -1.73 5.59
CA GLY A 87 -11.43 -2.88 6.05
C GLY A 87 -9.95 -2.86 5.69
N ALA A 88 -9.38 -1.69 5.36
CA ALA A 88 -7.96 -1.55 5.04
C ALA A 88 -7.49 -0.09 5.12
N HIS A 89 -6.16 0.13 5.10
CA HIS A 89 -5.50 1.44 5.10
C HIS A 89 -5.82 2.31 3.86
N LYS A 90 -6.30 1.73 2.77
CA LYS A 90 -6.51 2.43 1.48
C LYS A 90 -7.43 3.63 1.58
N ILE A 91 -8.40 3.61 2.49
CA ILE A 91 -9.37 4.68 2.68
C ILE A 91 -8.72 6.02 3.09
N ASN A 92 -7.61 5.98 3.86
CA ASN A 92 -6.90 7.18 4.30
C ASN A 92 -6.44 8.03 3.11
N ASN A 93 -5.76 7.38 2.17
CA ASN A 93 -5.27 8.00 0.94
C ASN A 93 -6.43 8.42 0.02
N ALA A 94 -7.44 7.56 -0.16
CA ALA A 94 -8.57 7.84 -1.04
C ALA A 94 -9.33 9.11 -0.61
N ILE A 95 -9.61 9.28 0.69
CA ILE A 95 -10.24 10.49 1.23
C ILE A 95 -9.39 11.73 0.90
N GLY A 96 -8.09 11.69 1.18
CA GLY A 96 -7.22 12.83 0.93
C GLY A 96 -7.17 13.24 -0.53
N GLN A 97 -7.00 12.26 -1.44
CA GLN A 97 -6.92 12.54 -2.87
C GLN A 97 -8.26 13.01 -3.47
N VAL A 98 -9.40 12.37 -3.12
CA VAL A 98 -10.71 12.79 -3.65
C VAL A 98 -11.11 14.17 -3.10
N LEU A 99 -10.81 14.46 -1.82
CA LEU A 99 -11.01 15.79 -1.24
C LEU A 99 -10.17 16.84 -1.96
N LEU A 100 -8.90 16.53 -2.27
CA LEU A 100 -8.02 17.39 -3.06
C LEU A 100 -8.59 17.61 -4.46
N ALA A 101 -8.99 16.55 -5.15
CA ALA A 101 -9.60 16.62 -6.48
C ALA A 101 -10.83 17.52 -6.51
N LYS A 102 -11.71 17.39 -5.51
CA LYS A 102 -12.90 18.25 -5.35
C LYS A 102 -12.53 19.73 -5.20
N ARG A 103 -11.50 20.03 -4.40
CA ARG A 103 -11.00 21.40 -4.23
C ARG A 103 -10.27 21.96 -5.46
N MET A 104 -9.72 21.08 -6.30
CA MET A 104 -9.18 21.42 -7.62
C MET A 104 -10.28 21.64 -8.68
N GLY A 105 -11.56 21.44 -8.34
CA GLY A 105 -12.69 21.56 -9.27
C GLY A 105 -12.82 20.42 -10.27
N LYS A 106 -12.15 19.27 -10.02
CA LYS A 106 -12.28 18.06 -10.86
C LYS A 106 -13.64 17.43 -10.63
N LYS A 107 -14.21 16.84 -11.68
CA LYS A 107 -15.57 16.24 -11.65
C LYS A 107 -15.56 14.75 -11.76
N ARG A 108 -14.50 14.20 -12.34
CA ARG A 108 -14.35 12.82 -12.70
C ARG A 108 -13.12 12.23 -12.00
N ILE A 109 -13.32 11.12 -11.31
CA ILE A 109 -12.26 10.36 -10.65
C ILE A 109 -12.05 9.06 -11.41
N ILE A 110 -10.79 8.75 -11.68
CA ILE A 110 -10.38 7.43 -12.16
C ILE A 110 -9.43 6.79 -11.15
N ALA A 111 -9.44 5.47 -11.08
CA ALA A 111 -8.53 4.68 -10.26
C ALA A 111 -8.21 3.35 -10.93
N GLU A 112 -7.08 2.76 -10.58
CA GLU A 112 -6.74 1.37 -10.86
C GLU A 112 -6.95 0.51 -9.61
N THR A 113 -7.15 -0.79 -9.82
CA THR A 113 -7.15 -1.74 -8.69
C THR A 113 -6.81 -3.16 -9.14
N GLY A 114 -6.08 -3.91 -8.31
CA GLY A 114 -5.85 -5.36 -8.44
C GLY A 114 -6.78 -6.13 -7.50
N ALA A 115 -6.43 -6.22 -6.21
CA ALA A 115 -7.25 -6.88 -5.19
C ALA A 115 -8.64 -6.24 -4.94
N GLY A 116 -8.95 -5.11 -5.56
CA GLY A 116 -10.21 -4.40 -5.40
C GLY A 116 -10.27 -3.44 -4.21
N GLN A 117 -9.36 -3.51 -3.25
CA GLN A 117 -9.43 -2.70 -2.03
C GLN A 117 -9.28 -1.20 -2.31
N HIS A 118 -8.37 -0.82 -3.22
CA HIS A 118 -8.22 0.59 -3.62
C HIS A 118 -9.45 1.08 -4.39
N GLY A 119 -9.96 0.26 -5.31
CA GLY A 119 -11.19 0.57 -6.04
C GLY A 119 -12.38 0.78 -5.12
N VAL A 120 -12.59 -0.11 -4.15
CA VAL A 120 -13.67 0.03 -3.15
C VAL A 120 -13.48 1.30 -2.32
N ALA A 121 -12.27 1.58 -1.84
CA ALA A 121 -11.99 2.79 -1.07
C ALA A 121 -12.28 4.06 -1.89
N THR A 122 -11.82 4.11 -3.15
CA THR A 122 -12.06 5.24 -4.05
C THR A 122 -13.55 5.41 -4.37
N ALA A 123 -14.25 4.31 -4.71
CA ALA A 123 -15.69 4.34 -4.96
C ALA A 123 -16.49 4.81 -3.74
N THR A 124 -16.11 4.36 -2.54
CA THR A 124 -16.71 4.78 -1.26
C THR A 124 -16.60 6.30 -1.06
N VAL A 125 -15.42 6.84 -1.27
CA VAL A 125 -15.22 8.30 -1.09
C VAL A 125 -15.88 9.11 -2.20
N CYS A 126 -15.88 8.60 -3.43
CA CYS A 126 -16.59 9.25 -4.53
C CYS A 126 -18.10 9.29 -4.29
N ALA A 127 -18.69 8.22 -3.75
CA ALA A 127 -20.10 8.20 -3.34
C ALA A 127 -20.36 9.23 -2.23
N LEU A 128 -19.51 9.27 -1.19
CA LEU A 128 -19.60 10.25 -0.10
C LEU A 128 -19.53 11.70 -0.61
N MET A 129 -18.68 11.98 -1.58
CA MET A 129 -18.44 13.35 -2.09
C MET A 129 -19.23 13.71 -3.34
N ASN A 130 -20.12 12.81 -3.80
CA ASN A 130 -20.93 12.95 -5.02
C ASN A 130 -20.06 13.25 -6.26
N MET A 131 -19.06 12.38 -6.52
CA MET A 131 -18.16 12.48 -7.66
C MET A 131 -18.30 11.28 -8.58
N GLN A 132 -18.20 11.49 -9.90
CA GLN A 132 -18.14 10.39 -10.85
C GLN A 132 -16.90 9.54 -10.61
N CYS A 133 -17.07 8.22 -10.57
CA CYS A 133 -15.99 7.28 -10.31
C CYS A 133 -15.91 6.19 -11.38
N ILE A 134 -14.74 6.01 -11.97
CA ILE A 134 -14.43 4.92 -12.90
C ILE A 134 -13.22 4.17 -12.36
N VAL A 135 -13.35 2.84 -12.22
CA VAL A 135 -12.29 1.98 -11.73
C VAL A 135 -11.86 1.00 -12.81
N TYR A 136 -10.60 1.05 -13.17
CA TYR A 136 -9.96 0.09 -14.08
C TYR A 136 -9.45 -1.12 -13.29
N MET A 137 -9.80 -2.31 -13.74
CA MET A 137 -9.41 -3.56 -13.11
C MET A 137 -9.12 -4.63 -14.15
N GLY A 138 -8.00 -5.33 -14.04
CA GLY A 138 -7.70 -6.42 -14.94
C GLY A 138 -8.80 -7.47 -14.96
N LYS A 139 -9.13 -8.02 -16.13
CA LYS A 139 -10.22 -9.01 -16.24
C LYS A 139 -9.98 -10.23 -15.34
N THR A 140 -8.74 -10.70 -15.23
CA THR A 140 -8.36 -11.78 -14.32
C THR A 140 -8.66 -11.44 -12.86
N ASP A 141 -8.40 -10.20 -12.45
CA ASP A 141 -8.65 -9.72 -11.10
C ASP A 141 -10.15 -9.51 -10.83
N VAL A 142 -10.92 -9.06 -11.85
CA VAL A 142 -12.39 -8.96 -11.77
C VAL A 142 -13.02 -10.30 -11.42
N GLU A 143 -12.55 -11.39 -12.05
CA GLU A 143 -13.05 -12.73 -11.81
C GLU A 143 -12.66 -13.25 -10.41
N ARG A 144 -11.42 -12.99 -9.97
CA ARG A 144 -10.91 -13.41 -8.64
C ARG A 144 -11.55 -12.65 -7.47
N GLN A 145 -11.91 -11.38 -7.69
CA GLN A 145 -12.31 -10.45 -6.64
C GLN A 145 -13.72 -9.89 -6.87
N HIS A 146 -14.62 -10.72 -7.38
CA HIS A 146 -15.95 -10.31 -7.82
C HIS A 146 -16.76 -9.60 -6.72
N ILE A 147 -16.62 -9.98 -5.44
CA ILE A 147 -17.29 -9.32 -4.31
C ILE A 147 -16.91 -7.84 -4.21
N ASN A 148 -15.64 -7.51 -4.43
CA ASN A 148 -15.19 -6.12 -4.42
C ASN A 148 -15.72 -5.36 -5.64
N VAL A 149 -15.86 -6.03 -6.78
CA VAL A 149 -16.49 -5.45 -7.98
C VAL A 149 -17.93 -5.08 -7.70
N GLU A 150 -18.70 -5.97 -7.09
CA GLU A 150 -20.11 -5.71 -6.73
C GLU A 150 -20.22 -4.56 -5.68
N LYS A 151 -19.32 -4.49 -4.71
CA LYS A 151 -19.26 -3.34 -3.78
C LYS A 151 -19.04 -2.03 -4.51
N MET A 152 -18.10 -1.96 -5.46
CA MET A 152 -17.85 -0.76 -6.27
C MET A 152 -19.07 -0.34 -7.07
N LYS A 153 -19.78 -1.28 -7.71
CA LYS A 153 -21.03 -1.02 -8.44
C LYS A 153 -22.14 -0.51 -7.52
N MET A 154 -22.31 -1.13 -6.34
CA MET A 154 -23.28 -0.66 -5.33
C MET A 154 -22.99 0.77 -4.86
N LEU A 155 -21.73 1.17 -4.82
CA LEU A 155 -21.28 2.53 -4.50
C LEU A 155 -21.43 3.52 -5.68
N GLY A 156 -21.95 3.08 -6.82
CA GLY A 156 -22.17 3.90 -8.00
C GLY A 156 -20.96 4.07 -8.90
N ALA A 157 -19.88 3.33 -8.68
CA ALA A 157 -18.72 3.38 -9.56
C ALA A 157 -18.90 2.50 -10.80
N GLU A 158 -18.41 2.98 -11.94
CA GLU A 158 -18.26 2.20 -13.15
C GLU A 158 -16.98 1.38 -13.08
N VAL A 159 -17.08 0.04 -13.11
CA VAL A 159 -15.91 -0.84 -13.17
C VAL A 159 -15.65 -1.22 -14.62
N ARG A 160 -14.46 -0.89 -15.13
CA ARG A 160 -14.02 -1.21 -16.49
C ARG A 160 -13.01 -2.34 -16.49
N PRO A 161 -13.41 -3.56 -16.94
CA PRO A 161 -12.48 -4.67 -17.10
C PRO A 161 -11.45 -4.38 -18.20
N VAL A 162 -10.17 -4.57 -17.89
CA VAL A 162 -9.06 -4.42 -18.83
C VAL A 162 -8.69 -5.78 -19.39
N THR A 163 -8.73 -5.91 -20.71
CA THR A 163 -8.49 -7.16 -21.45
C THR A 163 -7.17 -7.17 -22.22
N SER A 164 -6.39 -6.09 -22.15
CA SER A 164 -5.06 -6.00 -22.74
C SER A 164 -3.97 -6.58 -21.82
N GLY A 165 -2.85 -6.97 -22.38
CA GLY A 165 -1.70 -7.54 -21.65
C GLY A 165 -2.08 -8.81 -20.89
N ASN A 166 -1.60 -8.93 -19.66
CA ASN A 166 -1.86 -10.08 -18.78
C ASN A 166 -3.15 -9.92 -17.97
N MET A 167 -3.90 -8.84 -18.21
CA MET A 167 -5.18 -8.54 -17.58
C MET A 167 -5.10 -8.44 -16.05
N THR A 168 -4.01 -7.85 -15.53
CA THR A 168 -3.70 -7.67 -14.12
C THR A 168 -3.57 -6.20 -13.74
N LEU A 169 -3.16 -5.90 -12.50
CA LEU A 169 -3.01 -4.55 -11.96
C LEU A 169 -2.13 -3.64 -12.84
N LYS A 170 -1.02 -4.15 -13.41
CA LYS A 170 -0.14 -3.35 -14.29
C LYS A 170 -0.91 -2.82 -15.50
N ASP A 171 -1.72 -3.66 -16.12
CA ASP A 171 -2.49 -3.29 -17.31
C ASP A 171 -3.66 -2.38 -16.97
N ALA A 172 -4.28 -2.57 -15.80
CA ALA A 172 -5.28 -1.65 -15.26
C ALA A 172 -4.69 -0.24 -15.05
N THR A 173 -3.47 -0.15 -14.52
CA THR A 173 -2.75 1.12 -14.37
C THR A 173 -2.44 1.77 -15.72
N ASN A 174 -1.98 0.98 -16.70
CA ASN A 174 -1.74 1.46 -18.05
C ASN A 174 -3.01 2.05 -18.68
N GLU A 175 -4.15 1.38 -18.52
CA GLU A 175 -5.42 1.85 -19.08
C GLU A 175 -5.95 3.10 -18.37
N ALA A 176 -5.79 3.18 -17.06
CA ALA A 176 -6.12 4.40 -16.30
C ALA A 176 -5.26 5.60 -16.78
N ILE A 177 -3.97 5.40 -17.04
CA ILE A 177 -3.10 6.46 -17.58
C ILE A 177 -3.55 6.87 -18.99
N ARG A 178 -3.92 5.92 -19.87
CA ARG A 178 -4.45 6.22 -21.21
C ARG A 178 -5.74 7.06 -21.12
N ASP A 179 -6.66 6.68 -20.25
CA ASP A 179 -7.89 7.45 -20.04
C ASP A 179 -7.56 8.85 -19.50
N TRP A 180 -6.62 8.98 -18.58
CA TRP A 180 -6.17 10.29 -18.07
C TRP A 180 -5.62 11.17 -19.19
N CYS A 181 -4.82 10.60 -20.11
CA CYS A 181 -4.34 11.31 -21.31
C CYS A 181 -5.49 11.79 -22.22
N CYS A 182 -6.57 11.02 -22.30
CA CYS A 182 -7.74 11.39 -23.12
C CYS A 182 -8.63 12.48 -22.46
N HIS A 183 -8.61 12.59 -21.13
CA HIS A 183 -9.49 13.49 -20.38
C HIS A 183 -8.71 14.34 -19.33
N PRO A 184 -7.66 15.07 -19.75
CA PRO A 184 -6.76 15.73 -18.79
C PRO A 184 -7.39 16.91 -18.03
N ALA A 185 -8.42 17.54 -18.58
CA ALA A 185 -8.96 18.78 -18.03
C ALA A 185 -9.80 18.58 -16.77
N ASP A 186 -10.69 17.60 -16.76
CA ASP A 186 -11.71 17.39 -15.72
C ASP A 186 -11.50 16.15 -14.87
N THR A 187 -10.54 15.31 -15.24
CA THR A 187 -10.24 14.03 -14.57
C THR A 187 -9.11 14.19 -13.54
N TYR A 188 -9.29 13.55 -12.40
CA TYR A 188 -8.25 13.32 -11.40
C TYR A 188 -7.99 11.81 -11.29
N TYR A 189 -6.73 11.43 -11.39
CA TYR A 189 -6.32 10.05 -11.19
C TYR A 189 -5.98 9.83 -9.72
N VAL A 190 -6.75 9.02 -9.02
CA VAL A 190 -6.49 8.60 -7.63
C VAL A 190 -5.60 7.37 -7.64
N ILE A 191 -4.30 7.55 -7.42
CA ILE A 191 -3.33 6.45 -7.38
C ILE A 191 -3.36 5.78 -6.02
N GLY A 192 -3.45 4.44 -6.03
CA GLY A 192 -3.65 3.62 -4.83
C GLY A 192 -2.42 3.34 -4.00
N SER A 193 -1.21 3.75 -4.43
CA SER A 193 0.04 3.45 -3.75
C SER A 193 1.09 4.55 -3.91
N THR A 194 2.26 4.37 -3.31
CA THR A 194 3.40 5.30 -3.41
C THR A 194 4.18 5.12 -4.72
N VAL A 195 3.44 4.97 -5.81
CA VAL A 195 3.95 4.80 -7.18
C VAL A 195 3.45 5.95 -8.07
N GLY A 196 3.84 5.94 -9.33
CA GLY A 196 3.42 7.00 -10.26
C GLY A 196 4.37 8.20 -10.27
N PRO A 197 4.09 9.20 -11.12
CA PRO A 197 4.95 10.37 -11.26
C PRO A 197 4.86 11.26 -10.00
N HIS A 198 5.94 11.97 -9.69
CA HIS A 198 5.88 13.01 -8.67
C HIS A 198 4.76 14.01 -8.99
N PRO A 199 3.87 14.39 -8.02
CA PRO A 199 4.05 14.26 -6.57
C PRO A 199 3.38 13.02 -5.93
N TYR A 200 2.80 12.11 -6.70
CA TYR A 200 2.04 10.99 -6.14
C TYR A 200 2.75 10.17 -5.06
N PRO A 201 4.02 9.73 -5.22
CA PRO A 201 4.66 8.93 -4.19
C PRO A 201 4.74 9.63 -2.84
N ASP A 202 5.09 10.92 -2.84
CA ASP A 202 5.19 11.74 -1.63
C ASP A 202 3.81 12.09 -1.07
N MET A 203 2.89 12.50 -1.92
CA MET A 203 1.52 12.83 -1.51
C MET A 203 0.80 11.64 -0.88
N VAL A 204 0.92 10.45 -1.46
CA VAL A 204 0.32 9.23 -0.89
C VAL A 204 0.98 8.88 0.43
N ALA A 205 2.31 8.96 0.53
CA ALA A 205 3.03 8.73 1.79
C ALA A 205 2.57 9.70 2.88
N HIS A 206 2.43 10.98 2.55
CA HIS A 206 1.93 12.02 3.46
C HIS A 206 0.50 11.72 3.93
N LEU A 207 -0.43 11.41 3.00
CA LEU A 207 -1.81 11.09 3.37
C LEU A 207 -1.94 9.81 4.20
N GLN A 208 -1.02 8.87 4.06
CA GLN A 208 -0.94 7.67 4.89
C GLN A 208 -0.19 7.90 6.22
N SER A 209 0.51 9.01 6.38
CA SER A 209 1.37 9.26 7.55
C SER A 209 0.61 9.34 8.88
N VAL A 210 -0.71 9.49 8.83
CA VAL A 210 -1.60 9.37 9.99
C VAL A 210 -1.36 8.05 10.76
N ILE A 211 -0.94 6.99 10.07
CA ILE A 211 -0.60 5.70 10.69
C ILE A 211 0.55 5.87 11.68
N SER A 212 1.68 6.42 11.23
CA SER A 212 2.86 6.62 12.09
C SER A 212 2.68 7.74 13.12
N GLU A 213 1.87 8.76 12.82
CA GLU A 213 1.53 9.80 13.79
C GLU A 213 0.77 9.19 14.99
N GLU A 214 -0.21 8.33 14.72
CA GLU A 214 -0.96 7.61 15.75
C GLU A 214 -0.09 6.62 16.51
N ILE A 215 0.81 5.88 15.82
CA ILE A 215 1.77 4.97 16.48
C ILE A 215 2.59 5.73 17.51
N LYS A 216 3.11 6.92 17.19
CA LYS A 216 3.88 7.75 18.14
C LYS A 216 3.07 8.09 19.39
N LYS A 217 1.83 8.58 19.20
CA LYS A 217 0.95 8.95 20.31
C LYS A 217 0.59 7.74 21.18
N GLN A 218 0.19 6.64 20.55
CA GLN A 218 -0.25 5.42 21.23
C GLN A 218 0.89 4.71 21.96
N LEU A 219 2.10 4.66 21.39
CA LEU A 219 3.28 4.16 22.09
C LEU A 219 3.67 5.04 23.28
N LYS A 220 3.54 6.36 23.14
CA LYS A 220 3.77 7.28 24.28
C LYS A 220 2.84 6.98 25.44
N GLU A 221 1.58 6.73 25.16
CA GLU A 221 0.56 6.41 26.15
C GLU A 221 0.78 5.03 26.80
N GLN A 222 1.15 4.01 25.98
CA GLN A 222 1.24 2.63 26.44
C GLN A 222 2.62 2.26 27.00
N GLU A 223 3.70 2.83 26.46
CA GLU A 223 5.10 2.45 26.78
C GLU A 223 5.95 3.61 27.30
N GLY A 224 5.41 4.83 27.37
CA GLY A 224 6.14 6.02 27.81
C GLY A 224 7.18 6.54 26.79
N ARG A 225 7.33 5.90 25.63
CA ARG A 225 8.24 6.32 24.54
C ARG A 225 7.49 6.40 23.21
N GLU A 226 7.91 7.28 22.29
CA GLU A 226 7.24 7.56 21.02
C GLU A 226 7.72 6.68 19.86
N TYR A 227 8.64 5.75 20.09
CA TYR A 227 9.27 4.95 19.06
C TYR A 227 9.37 3.48 19.46
N PRO A 228 9.16 2.54 18.53
CA PRO A 228 9.45 1.12 18.72
C PRO A 228 10.92 0.83 18.39
N ASP A 229 11.38 -0.40 18.66
CA ASP A 229 12.66 -0.87 18.18
C ASP A 229 12.55 -1.34 16.70
N TYR A 230 11.41 -1.90 16.34
CA TYR A 230 11.14 -2.38 14.97
C TYR A 230 9.80 -1.88 14.46
N LEU A 231 9.79 -1.40 13.21
CA LEU A 231 8.58 -1.15 12.41
C LEU A 231 8.53 -2.11 11.25
N MET A 232 7.44 -2.88 11.16
CA MET A 232 7.27 -3.93 10.15
C MET A 232 6.03 -3.70 9.32
N ALA A 233 6.15 -3.78 8.00
CA ALA A 233 5.03 -3.68 7.08
C ALA A 233 5.28 -4.50 5.81
N CYS A 234 4.23 -5.00 5.18
CA CYS A 234 4.33 -5.57 3.84
C CYS A 234 4.50 -4.48 2.80
N VAL A 235 5.16 -4.80 1.70
CA VAL A 235 5.42 -3.86 0.62
C VAL A 235 5.19 -4.50 -0.75
N GLY A 236 4.23 -3.91 -1.51
CA GLY A 236 4.08 -4.06 -2.94
C GLY A 236 4.40 -2.70 -3.57
N GLY A 237 3.38 -1.88 -3.93
CA GLY A 237 3.64 -0.46 -4.27
C GLY A 237 4.07 0.40 -3.08
N GLY A 238 3.77 0.01 -1.83
CA GLY A 238 4.37 0.53 -0.60
C GLY A 238 3.54 1.51 0.22
N SER A 239 2.24 1.73 -0.04
CA SER A 239 1.48 2.79 0.67
C SER A 239 1.32 2.55 2.18
N ASN A 240 1.00 1.33 2.62
CA ASN A 240 0.91 1.04 4.04
C ASN A 240 2.28 1.14 4.74
N ALA A 241 3.33 0.65 4.10
CA ALA A 241 4.69 0.74 4.61
C ALA A 241 5.13 2.20 4.74
N ALA A 242 4.88 3.05 3.73
CA ALA A 242 5.17 4.47 3.79
C ALA A 242 4.45 5.14 4.97
N GLY A 243 3.14 4.89 5.14
CA GLY A 243 2.38 5.43 6.26
C GLY A 243 2.90 4.98 7.62
N THR A 244 3.30 3.72 7.74
CA THR A 244 3.85 3.15 8.97
C THR A 244 5.19 3.78 9.36
N ILE A 245 6.05 4.08 8.38
CA ILE A 245 7.42 4.54 8.65
C ILE A 245 7.61 6.05 8.51
N TYR A 246 6.64 6.81 8.01
CA TYR A 246 6.79 8.21 7.57
C TYR A 246 7.51 9.10 8.59
N HIS A 247 7.08 9.08 9.86
CA HIS A 247 7.68 9.90 10.92
C HIS A 247 8.90 9.26 11.58
N TYR A 248 9.34 8.09 11.11
CA TYR A 248 10.50 7.36 11.63
C TYR A 248 11.59 7.14 10.58
N ILE A 249 11.38 7.63 9.37
CA ILE A 249 12.26 7.37 8.23
C ILE A 249 13.72 7.81 8.50
N ASP A 250 13.90 8.92 9.22
CA ASP A 250 15.20 9.47 9.58
C ASP A 250 15.61 9.13 11.04
N ASP A 251 14.82 8.35 11.79
CA ASP A 251 15.12 7.96 13.17
C ASP A 251 15.90 6.64 13.21
N GLU A 252 17.22 6.74 13.37
CA GLU A 252 18.14 5.59 13.37
C GLU A 252 17.92 4.61 14.54
N ARG A 253 17.16 5.00 15.58
CA ARG A 253 16.79 4.11 16.70
C ARG A 253 15.82 3.03 16.29
N VAL A 254 15.08 3.24 15.19
CA VAL A 254 14.01 2.36 14.72
C VAL A 254 14.52 1.54 13.54
N GLN A 255 14.52 0.23 13.67
CA GLN A 255 14.79 -0.68 12.56
C GLN A 255 13.53 -0.81 11.69
N ILE A 256 13.63 -0.45 10.42
CA ILE A 256 12.56 -0.62 9.43
C ILE A 256 12.71 -1.99 8.78
N VAL A 257 11.62 -2.76 8.73
CA VAL A 257 11.54 -4.07 8.07
C VAL A 257 10.43 -4.05 7.03
N LEU A 258 10.78 -4.29 5.79
CA LEU A 258 9.86 -4.36 4.65
C LEU A 258 9.74 -5.82 4.18
N ALA A 259 8.52 -6.35 4.21
CA ALA A 259 8.24 -7.72 3.76
C ALA A 259 7.67 -7.70 2.34
N GLU A 260 8.43 -8.22 1.38
CA GLU A 260 8.01 -8.42 -0.01
C GLU A 260 7.38 -9.79 -0.20
N ALA A 261 6.52 -9.92 -1.22
CA ALA A 261 5.96 -11.20 -1.62
C ALA A 261 6.98 -12.02 -2.43
N GLY A 262 7.53 -13.03 -1.80
CA GLY A 262 8.48 -13.97 -2.41
C GLY A 262 7.82 -15.01 -3.34
N GLY A 263 6.47 -15.05 -3.39
CA GLY A 263 5.73 -15.98 -4.23
C GLY A 263 6.08 -17.42 -3.94
N LYS A 264 6.44 -18.18 -4.97
CA LYS A 264 6.90 -19.57 -4.83
C LYS A 264 8.39 -19.68 -4.46
N GLY A 265 9.06 -18.55 -4.29
CA GLY A 265 10.49 -18.42 -4.01
C GLY A 265 11.16 -17.47 -4.99
N ILE A 266 12.14 -16.69 -4.51
CA ILE A 266 12.80 -15.66 -5.32
C ILE A 266 13.56 -16.21 -6.53
N ASP A 267 14.02 -17.46 -6.45
CA ASP A 267 14.82 -18.11 -7.52
C ASP A 267 13.96 -18.90 -8.53
N THR A 268 12.62 -18.84 -8.39
CA THR A 268 11.71 -19.69 -9.19
C THR A 268 11.17 -18.99 -10.45
N GLY A 269 11.36 -17.68 -10.58
CA GLY A 269 10.69 -16.87 -11.59
C GLY A 269 9.22 -16.53 -11.27
N PHE A 270 8.68 -17.06 -10.16
CA PHE A 270 7.33 -16.80 -9.67
C PHE A 270 7.40 -16.02 -8.35
N SER A 271 7.74 -14.73 -8.43
CA SER A 271 7.94 -13.85 -7.28
C SER A 271 7.54 -12.41 -7.62
N ALA A 272 7.14 -11.65 -6.60
CA ALA A 272 6.90 -10.20 -6.66
C ALA A 272 7.87 -9.43 -5.74
N ALA A 273 9.02 -10.02 -5.38
CA ALA A 273 10.05 -9.39 -4.54
C ALA A 273 10.85 -8.36 -5.35
N THR A 274 10.22 -7.25 -5.66
CA THR A 274 10.76 -6.23 -6.60
C THR A 274 12.02 -5.55 -6.12
N ILE A 275 12.21 -5.34 -4.82
CA ILE A 275 13.44 -4.72 -4.31
C ILE A 275 14.63 -5.68 -4.47
N GLN A 276 14.41 -6.98 -4.29
CA GLN A 276 15.47 -7.99 -4.37
C GLN A 276 15.80 -8.41 -5.81
N LEU A 277 14.81 -8.48 -6.69
CA LEU A 277 14.94 -9.00 -8.06
C LEU A 277 15.00 -7.88 -9.12
N GLY A 278 14.44 -6.72 -8.80
CA GLY A 278 14.26 -5.64 -9.78
C GLY A 278 15.57 -4.95 -10.17
N LYS A 279 15.57 -4.45 -11.38
CA LYS A 279 16.60 -3.56 -11.93
C LYS A 279 16.05 -2.15 -12.06
N MET A 280 16.94 -1.16 -12.17
CA MET A 280 16.54 0.22 -12.42
C MET A 280 15.75 0.33 -13.73
N GLY A 281 14.55 0.92 -13.64
CA GLY A 281 13.68 1.12 -14.79
C GLY A 281 12.70 2.28 -14.57
N ILE A 282 11.83 2.49 -15.54
CA ILE A 282 10.73 3.46 -15.45
C ILE A 282 9.41 2.70 -15.62
N ILE A 283 8.53 2.84 -14.64
CA ILE A 283 7.20 2.25 -14.70
C ILE A 283 6.16 3.27 -14.22
N HIS A 284 5.04 3.39 -14.94
CA HIS A 284 3.91 4.27 -14.61
C HIS A 284 4.31 5.71 -14.24
N GLY A 285 5.37 6.22 -14.87
CA GLY A 285 5.81 7.61 -14.72
C GLY A 285 6.83 7.86 -13.61
N ALA A 286 7.37 6.83 -12.95
CA ALA A 286 8.43 6.96 -11.95
C ALA A 286 9.64 6.11 -12.29
N LYS A 287 10.84 6.62 -12.04
CA LYS A 287 12.09 5.86 -12.04
C LYS A 287 12.21 5.10 -10.73
N THR A 288 12.30 3.76 -10.80
CA THR A 288 12.36 2.90 -9.62
C THR A 288 12.99 1.55 -9.93
N LEU A 289 12.91 0.58 -9.00
CA LEU A 289 13.22 -0.82 -9.28
C LEU A 289 12.02 -1.49 -9.92
N VAL A 290 12.26 -2.30 -10.95
CA VAL A 290 11.23 -2.99 -11.75
C VAL A 290 11.70 -4.41 -12.05
N ILE A 291 10.81 -5.39 -11.89
CA ILE A 291 11.06 -6.76 -12.34
C ILE A 291 11.02 -6.77 -13.87
N GLN A 292 12.16 -7.03 -14.49
CA GLN A 292 12.34 -6.97 -15.94
C GLN A 292 13.39 -7.97 -16.40
N ASN A 293 13.22 -8.47 -17.61
CA ASN A 293 14.17 -9.36 -18.26
C ASN A 293 15.44 -8.61 -18.74
N GLU A 294 16.31 -9.31 -19.46
CA GLU A 294 17.56 -8.74 -19.99
C GLU A 294 17.34 -7.67 -21.06
N ASP A 295 16.24 -7.74 -21.80
CA ASP A 295 15.84 -6.76 -22.81
C ASP A 295 15.10 -5.55 -22.23
N GLY A 296 14.94 -5.49 -20.90
CA GLY A 296 14.23 -4.40 -20.20
C GLY A 296 12.71 -4.50 -20.30
N GLN A 297 12.16 -5.63 -20.76
CA GLN A 297 10.71 -5.86 -20.73
C GLN A 297 10.26 -6.23 -19.33
N ILE A 298 9.14 -5.65 -18.91
CA ILE A 298 8.55 -5.93 -17.60
C ILE A 298 8.07 -7.37 -17.58
N GLU A 299 8.59 -8.15 -16.64
CA GLU A 299 8.13 -9.50 -16.37
C GLU A 299 6.89 -9.48 -15.47
N GLU A 300 6.07 -10.52 -15.59
CA GLU A 300 4.88 -10.67 -14.74
C GLU A 300 5.30 -11.07 -13.33
N PRO A 301 4.95 -10.25 -12.31
CA PRO A 301 5.17 -10.64 -10.93
C PRO A 301 4.21 -11.76 -10.55
N TYR A 302 4.53 -12.49 -9.50
CA TYR A 302 3.65 -13.50 -8.95
C TYR A 302 3.57 -13.41 -7.43
N SER A 303 2.36 -13.38 -6.90
CA SER A 303 2.05 -13.51 -5.49
C SER A 303 0.67 -14.12 -5.30
N ILE A 304 0.50 -14.92 -4.26
CA ILE A 304 -0.84 -15.35 -3.80
C ILE A 304 -1.68 -14.14 -3.36
N SER A 305 -1.04 -13.05 -2.99
CA SER A 305 -1.67 -11.79 -2.60
C SER A 305 -1.77 -10.83 -3.79
N ALA A 306 -2.97 -10.64 -4.31
CA ALA A 306 -3.21 -9.72 -5.43
C ALA A 306 -2.83 -8.25 -5.12
N GLY A 307 -2.78 -7.85 -3.85
CA GLY A 307 -2.37 -6.50 -3.45
C GLY A 307 -0.86 -6.28 -3.41
N LEU A 308 -0.06 -7.36 -3.49
CA LEU A 308 1.41 -7.30 -3.60
C LEU A 308 1.92 -7.72 -4.99
N ASP A 309 1.02 -8.04 -5.90
CA ASP A 309 1.31 -8.51 -7.25
C ASP A 309 1.54 -7.32 -8.19
N TYR A 310 2.69 -6.65 -8.03
CA TYR A 310 3.06 -5.46 -8.78
C TYR A 310 4.56 -5.51 -9.14
N PRO A 311 4.94 -5.28 -10.42
CA PRO A 311 6.33 -5.46 -10.87
C PRO A 311 7.25 -4.28 -10.56
N GLY A 312 6.78 -3.29 -9.82
CA GLY A 312 7.52 -2.10 -9.43
C GLY A 312 7.44 -1.85 -7.92
N ILE A 313 8.16 -0.85 -7.44
CA ILE A 313 8.16 -0.45 -6.03
C ILE A 313 8.13 1.08 -5.91
N GLY A 314 7.57 1.60 -4.83
CA GLY A 314 7.62 3.04 -4.55
C GLY A 314 9.06 3.56 -4.47
N PRO A 315 9.36 4.73 -5.08
CA PRO A 315 10.70 5.32 -5.09
C PRO A 315 11.31 5.50 -3.69
N MET A 316 10.49 5.84 -2.71
CA MET A 316 10.91 5.90 -1.31
C MET A 316 11.52 4.58 -0.84
N HIS A 317 10.81 3.48 -1.06
CA HIS A 317 11.24 2.15 -0.58
C HIS A 317 12.46 1.64 -1.33
N ALA A 318 12.56 1.89 -2.64
CA ALA A 318 13.76 1.60 -3.42
C ALA A 318 14.98 2.32 -2.85
N ASN A 319 14.83 3.60 -2.50
CA ASN A 319 15.90 4.38 -1.89
C ASN A 319 16.28 3.87 -0.49
N LEU A 320 15.29 3.56 0.36
CA LEU A 320 15.55 3.03 1.71
C LEU A 320 16.33 1.70 1.68
N ALA A 321 15.96 0.82 0.76
CA ALA A 321 16.64 -0.45 0.55
C ALA A 321 18.07 -0.23 0.04
N LYS A 322 18.26 0.60 -1.00
CA LYS A 322 19.58 0.92 -1.56
C LYS A 322 20.52 1.56 -0.54
N GLN A 323 19.99 2.43 0.32
CA GLN A 323 20.74 3.08 1.38
C GLN A 323 20.91 2.20 2.64
N GLN A 324 20.42 0.96 2.62
CA GLN A 324 20.43 0.04 3.77
C GLN A 324 19.75 0.61 5.02
N ARG A 325 18.80 1.55 4.83
CA ARG A 325 17.98 2.09 5.91
C ARG A 325 16.88 1.12 6.33
N ALA A 326 16.39 0.30 5.41
CA ALA A 326 15.42 -0.73 5.67
C ALA A 326 16.02 -2.12 5.40
N LEU A 327 15.70 -3.08 6.28
CA LEU A 327 15.89 -4.50 6.04
C LEU A 327 14.74 -5.00 5.15
N VAL A 328 15.05 -5.68 4.07
CA VAL A 328 14.06 -6.22 3.12
C VAL A 328 14.07 -7.74 3.18
N LEU A 329 12.90 -8.33 3.43
CA LEU A 329 12.71 -9.78 3.55
C LEU A 329 11.68 -10.26 2.53
N ALA A 330 12.05 -11.22 1.70
CA ALA A 330 11.10 -11.93 0.85
C ALA A 330 10.42 -13.03 1.68
N ILE A 331 9.10 -13.04 1.66
CA ILE A 331 8.25 -14.01 2.36
C ILE A 331 7.47 -14.77 1.29
N ASN A 332 7.65 -16.08 1.24
CA ASN A 332 6.95 -16.90 0.26
C ASN A 332 5.49 -17.16 0.66
N ASP A 333 4.70 -17.69 -0.29
CA ASP A 333 3.27 -17.92 -0.10
C ASP A 333 2.98 -18.83 1.09
N ASP A 334 3.80 -19.88 1.29
CA ASP A 334 3.66 -20.83 2.40
C ASP A 334 3.94 -20.18 3.76
N GLU A 335 4.98 -19.37 3.84
CA GLU A 335 5.33 -18.60 5.04
C GLU A 335 4.21 -17.63 5.41
N ALA A 336 3.67 -16.91 4.41
CA ALA A 336 2.58 -15.97 4.61
C ALA A 336 1.29 -16.67 5.10
N ILE A 337 0.89 -17.77 4.45
CA ILE A 337 -0.30 -18.54 4.85
C ILE A 337 -0.15 -19.07 6.27
N ARG A 338 1.02 -19.65 6.61
CA ARG A 338 1.28 -20.13 7.96
C ARG A 338 1.15 -19.01 9.00
N ALA A 339 1.77 -17.87 8.76
CA ALA A 339 1.71 -16.74 9.67
C ALA A 339 0.29 -16.17 9.84
N ALA A 340 -0.53 -16.17 8.76
CA ALA A 340 -1.93 -15.79 8.84
C ALA A 340 -2.74 -16.72 9.75
N PHE A 341 -2.60 -18.04 9.60
CA PHE A 341 -3.27 -19.00 10.49
C PHE A 341 -2.79 -18.90 11.93
N GLU A 342 -1.50 -18.62 12.12
CA GLU A 342 -0.92 -18.42 13.44
C GLU A 342 -1.56 -17.20 14.14
N LEU A 343 -1.58 -16.02 13.51
CA LEU A 343 -2.25 -14.85 14.05
C LEU A 343 -3.73 -15.13 14.35
N THR A 344 -4.41 -15.81 13.42
CA THR A 344 -5.83 -16.16 13.59
C THR A 344 -6.07 -17.00 14.83
N ARG A 345 -5.23 -18.01 15.08
CA ARG A 345 -5.37 -18.90 16.24
C ARG A 345 -4.88 -18.30 17.55
N LEU A 346 -3.89 -17.42 17.50
CA LEU A 346 -3.34 -16.77 18.68
C LEU A 346 -4.21 -15.58 19.12
N GLU A 347 -4.61 -14.72 18.19
CA GLU A 347 -5.22 -13.42 18.50
C GLU A 347 -6.68 -13.28 18.00
N GLY A 348 -7.22 -14.27 17.30
CA GLY A 348 -8.59 -14.18 16.73
C GLY A 348 -8.70 -13.16 15.61
N ILE A 349 -7.60 -12.84 14.92
CA ILE A 349 -7.55 -11.84 13.85
C ILE A 349 -7.24 -12.55 12.53
N ILE A 350 -8.15 -12.47 11.55
CA ILE A 350 -7.92 -12.98 10.19
C ILE A 350 -7.35 -11.83 9.35
N PRO A 351 -6.02 -11.82 9.08
CA PRO A 351 -5.40 -10.74 8.31
C PRO A 351 -5.66 -10.91 6.81
N ALA A 352 -5.57 -9.82 6.04
CA ALA A 352 -5.42 -9.91 4.60
C ALA A 352 -4.10 -10.63 4.24
N LEU A 353 -4.06 -11.30 3.08
CA LEU A 353 -2.85 -11.97 2.58
C LEU A 353 -1.65 -11.02 2.48
N GLU A 354 -1.90 -9.76 2.16
CA GLU A 354 -0.87 -8.73 2.18
C GLU A 354 -0.23 -8.60 3.58
N SER A 355 -1.04 -8.48 4.62
CA SER A 355 -0.58 -8.36 6.01
C SER A 355 0.11 -9.64 6.50
N ALA A 356 -0.30 -10.79 5.98
CA ALA A 356 0.29 -12.09 6.29
C ALA A 356 1.78 -12.16 5.92
N HIS A 357 2.20 -11.48 4.85
CA HIS A 357 3.63 -11.36 4.50
C HIS A 357 4.42 -10.60 5.57
N ALA A 358 3.86 -9.51 6.11
CA ALA A 358 4.52 -8.80 7.21
C ALA A 358 4.64 -9.67 8.47
N LEU A 359 3.61 -10.48 8.77
CA LEU A 359 3.64 -11.43 9.89
C LEU A 359 4.68 -12.53 9.68
N GLY A 360 4.79 -13.09 8.46
CA GLY A 360 5.80 -14.10 8.13
C GLY A 360 7.24 -13.62 8.29
N ALA A 361 7.46 -12.30 8.24
CA ALA A 361 8.79 -11.73 8.50
C ALA A 361 9.24 -11.89 9.96
N LEU A 362 8.31 -12.05 10.92
CA LEU A 362 8.64 -12.29 12.32
C LEU A 362 9.50 -13.55 12.50
N ASP A 363 9.21 -14.63 11.76
CA ASP A 363 9.96 -15.89 11.82
C ASP A 363 11.42 -15.74 11.37
N LYS A 364 11.70 -14.74 10.53
CA LYS A 364 13.06 -14.46 10.01
C LYS A 364 13.88 -13.53 10.90
N MET A 365 13.28 -13.07 11.99
CA MET A 365 13.88 -12.11 12.92
C MET A 365 14.28 -12.78 14.24
N ARG A 366 15.11 -12.09 15.00
CA ARG A 366 15.43 -12.43 16.41
C ARG A 366 15.31 -11.16 17.23
N PHE A 367 14.47 -11.24 18.26
CA PHE A 367 14.17 -10.11 19.12
C PHE A 367 14.76 -10.31 20.52
N LYS A 368 15.04 -9.21 21.20
CA LYS A 368 15.37 -9.20 22.64
C LYS A 368 14.07 -9.09 23.44
N PRO A 369 14.01 -9.59 24.67
CA PRO A 369 12.82 -9.48 25.52
C PRO A 369 12.37 -8.02 25.78
N THR A 370 13.28 -7.07 25.64
CA THR A 370 13.01 -5.63 25.83
C THR A 370 12.54 -4.92 24.57
N ASP A 371 12.60 -5.59 23.42
CA ASP A 371 12.25 -4.96 22.14
C ASP A 371 10.75 -4.76 22.02
N ILE A 372 10.37 -3.66 21.43
CA ILE A 372 9.01 -3.34 21.01
C ILE A 372 8.95 -3.38 19.49
N VAL A 373 8.13 -4.28 18.98
CA VAL A 373 7.85 -4.44 17.56
C VAL A 373 6.48 -3.86 17.26
N VAL A 374 6.35 -3.00 16.28
CA VAL A 374 5.07 -2.55 15.74
C VAL A 374 4.93 -3.09 14.33
N LEU A 375 3.89 -3.89 14.09
CA LEU A 375 3.56 -4.47 12.79
C LEU A 375 2.22 -3.92 12.32
N THR A 376 2.16 -3.42 11.09
CA THR A 376 0.91 -2.91 10.51
C THR A 376 0.10 -4.04 9.88
N VAL A 377 -1.07 -4.31 10.45
CA VAL A 377 -2.12 -5.15 9.84
C VAL A 377 -2.90 -4.27 8.87
N SER A 378 -2.44 -4.24 7.62
CA SER A 378 -2.86 -3.27 6.61
C SER A 378 -4.27 -3.46 6.07
N GLY A 379 -4.86 -4.65 6.26
CA GLY A 379 -6.21 -4.98 5.85
C GLY A 379 -6.70 -6.31 6.46
N ARG A 380 -8.02 -6.52 6.44
CA ARG A 380 -8.68 -7.73 6.93
C ARG A 380 -8.82 -8.78 5.85
N GLY A 381 -8.88 -10.04 6.29
CA GLY A 381 -8.85 -11.22 5.42
C GLY A 381 -10.18 -11.66 4.83
N ASP A 382 -11.28 -10.93 5.03
CA ASP A 382 -12.62 -11.34 4.53
C ASP A 382 -12.63 -11.63 3.02
N LYS A 383 -11.84 -10.88 2.26
CA LYS A 383 -11.69 -11.06 0.81
C LYS A 383 -10.87 -12.29 0.41
N ASP A 384 -10.12 -12.86 1.35
CA ASP A 384 -9.12 -13.90 1.10
C ASP A 384 -9.53 -15.26 1.66
N ILE A 385 -10.73 -15.39 2.25
CA ILE A 385 -11.22 -16.61 2.89
C ILE A 385 -11.19 -17.81 1.94
N GLU A 386 -11.60 -17.65 0.69
CA GLU A 386 -11.57 -18.74 -0.29
C GLU A 386 -10.14 -19.24 -0.54
N THR A 387 -9.18 -18.33 -0.64
CA THR A 387 -7.77 -18.66 -0.80
C THR A 387 -7.25 -19.40 0.44
N TYR A 388 -7.55 -18.90 1.64
CA TYR A 388 -7.17 -19.56 2.89
C TYR A 388 -7.73 -20.98 3.00
N LEU A 389 -9.00 -21.18 2.64
CA LEU A 389 -9.64 -22.50 2.67
C LEU A 389 -9.01 -23.47 1.66
N LYS A 390 -8.73 -23.01 0.44
CA LYS A 390 -8.09 -23.81 -0.60
C LYS A 390 -6.71 -24.28 -0.14
N GLU A 391 -5.88 -23.37 0.37
CA GLU A 391 -4.53 -23.69 0.83
C GLU A 391 -4.53 -24.60 2.09
N SER A 392 -5.49 -24.41 3.00
CA SER A 392 -5.64 -25.30 4.17
C SER A 392 -6.07 -26.72 3.80
N GLY A 393 -6.97 -26.86 2.82
CA GLY A 393 -7.44 -28.16 2.32
C GLY A 393 -6.35 -28.95 1.60
N THR A 394 -5.51 -28.26 0.82
CA THR A 394 -4.34 -28.88 0.15
C THR A 394 -3.33 -29.40 1.18
N ARG A 395 -3.16 -28.74 2.32
CA ARG A 395 -2.23 -29.15 3.39
C ARG A 395 -2.77 -30.30 4.24
N ALA A 396 -4.09 -30.35 4.49
CA ALA A 396 -4.70 -31.46 5.23
C ALA A 396 -4.64 -32.79 4.47
N SER A 397 -4.53 -32.75 3.13
CA SER A 397 -4.36 -33.94 2.29
C SER A 397 -2.91 -34.41 2.18
N LEU A 398 -1.93 -33.65 2.71
CA LEU A 398 -0.49 -33.99 2.73
C LEU A 398 0.03 -34.37 4.13
N GLN A 399 -0.82 -34.34 5.16
CA GLN A 399 -0.57 -34.87 6.51
C GLN A 399 -1.29 -36.21 6.70
#